data_171c2207a45e498e606e73f36d0ed6ce
#
_entry.id   171c2207a45e498e606e73f36d0ed6ce
#
_cell.length_a   1.000
_cell.length_b   1.000
_cell.length_c   1.000
_cell.angle_alpha   90.00
_cell.angle_beta   90.00
_cell.angle_gamma   90.00
#
_symmetry.space_group_name_H-M   'P 1'
#
loop_
_entity.id
_entity.type
_entity.pdbx_description
1 polymer ?
#
loop_
_entity_poly.entity_id
_entity_poly.type
_entity_poly.pdbx_seq_one_letter_code
_entity_poly.pdbx_strand_id
1 'polypeptide(L)'
;MVGRLVRNLPVIRASVFLFALLMFYDWLAVPERLVHRSALILAVGLATVTFRTFTKHESLLLRFVNKSLPFLVSAVLVLGAGIEVSAWMLEKSALSKLPPASAGATNVVVIVVDTLRADHLTAYGYEKPTSPNIAEIAKEGVLFENAISTSSWTLPSHASLLSGRYSYEHGATDVKPGGVALDNRYPSLSEAFAQHGYRTGAFSGNYLYFSSNLGFGRGFIHFEDYFHSAFDGFTRTLYGRELARLFFNREKIRTLLIRLGIPSIDELQPSGPSSWMFRERAAEVNHEALNWIDRDSRPFFVFMNYFDVHRPYTTPPGYPRKFARLSTHGLYLQEFNSATPESRLVAYDECIGYVDDQIKAFLDELKRRGLDKRTLLVITSDHGDMMGEHGLYAHRNALYRQLIHVPLIFWQPERIPIGVRIKTPASIASIASTVGDMLGFGEKEEFPSPSLIPLWTAKQPIDSWPHPLSEIAHLPHESRNSPSRYGAMTSLVTPQYHYIFHEKFGAELFDWIRDPDEKTSLLKTREGQIAAAALANEIKVRMSPPQ
;
A
#
# COMPACT_ATOMS: atom_id res chain seq x y z
N MET A 1 -25.29 -3.49 36.21
CA MET A 1 -23.91 -3.09 35.83
C MET A 1 -23.47 -1.78 36.49
N VAL A 2 -24.30 -0.77 36.53
CA VAL A 2 -24.03 0.56 37.15
C VAL A 2 -23.69 0.50 38.65
N GLY A 3 -24.29 -0.39 39.43
CA GLY A 3 -24.04 -0.54 40.89
C GLY A 3 -22.62 -1.07 41.26
N ARG A 4 -21.86 -1.64 40.32
CA ARG A 4 -20.45 -2.06 40.55
C ARG A 4 -19.45 -0.94 40.29
N LEU A 5 -19.76 0.03 39.43
CA LEU A 5 -18.88 1.18 39.12
C LEU A 5 -18.73 2.09 40.35
N VAL A 6 -19.79 2.24 41.15
CA VAL A 6 -19.77 3.09 42.37
C VAL A 6 -18.89 2.51 43.48
N ARG A 7 -18.56 1.21 43.47
CA ARG A 7 -17.67 0.58 44.47
C ARG A 7 -16.18 0.89 44.29
N ASN A 8 -15.75 1.42 43.15
CA ASN A 8 -14.33 1.73 42.87
C ASN A 8 -14.05 3.23 42.72
N LEU A 9 -14.53 4.01 43.68
CA LEU A 9 -14.30 5.45 43.75
C LEU A 9 -12.83 5.89 43.54
N PRO A 10 -11.83 5.20 44.13
CA PRO A 10 -10.43 5.50 43.91
C PRO A 10 -10.02 5.33 42.44
N VAL A 11 -10.54 4.31 41.75
CA VAL A 11 -10.24 4.06 40.34
C VAL A 11 -10.84 5.16 39.45
N ILE A 12 -12.09 5.55 39.71
CA ILE A 12 -12.73 6.65 38.97
C ILE A 12 -11.98 7.97 39.16
N ARG A 13 -11.55 8.27 40.37
CA ARG A 13 -10.75 9.48 40.67
C ARG A 13 -9.41 9.46 39.96
N ALA A 14 -8.71 8.33 39.98
CA ALA A 14 -7.44 8.15 39.25
C ALA A 14 -7.63 8.30 37.73
N SER A 15 -8.71 7.71 37.19
CA SER A 15 -9.05 7.81 35.76
C SER A 15 -9.35 9.25 35.35
N VAL A 16 -10.07 10.03 36.16
CA VAL A 16 -10.36 11.46 35.88
C VAL A 16 -9.07 12.26 35.86
N PHE A 17 -8.17 12.03 36.82
CA PHE A 17 -6.87 12.71 36.83
C PHE A 17 -6.03 12.36 35.60
N LEU A 18 -5.92 11.08 35.29
CA LEU A 18 -5.13 10.61 34.15
C LEU A 18 -5.70 11.13 32.82
N PHE A 19 -7.03 11.06 32.67
CA PHE A 19 -7.71 11.58 31.46
C PHE A 19 -7.48 13.08 31.29
N ALA A 20 -7.66 13.86 32.37
CA ALA A 20 -7.41 15.29 32.33
C ALA A 20 -5.93 15.62 32.03
N LEU A 21 -5.00 14.87 32.62
CA LEU A 21 -3.57 15.02 32.35
C LEU A 21 -3.24 14.79 30.87
N LEU A 22 -3.74 13.70 30.30
CA LEU A 22 -3.51 13.36 28.88
C LEU A 22 -4.16 14.41 27.97
N MET A 23 -5.40 14.81 28.26
CA MET A 23 -6.12 15.82 27.48
C MET A 23 -5.39 17.18 27.46
N PHE A 24 -5.00 17.68 28.63
CA PHE A 24 -4.30 18.97 28.70
C PHE A 24 -2.89 18.91 28.13
N TYR A 25 -2.18 17.78 28.31
CA TYR A 25 -0.87 17.60 27.70
C TYR A 25 -0.96 17.63 26.17
N ASP A 26 -1.92 16.90 25.61
CA ASP A 26 -2.15 16.85 24.17
C ASP A 26 -2.51 18.24 23.61
N TRP A 27 -3.47 18.93 24.27
CA TRP A 27 -3.88 20.28 23.88
C TRP A 27 -2.74 21.31 23.92
N LEU A 28 -1.74 21.14 24.79
CA LEU A 28 -0.61 22.05 24.93
C LEU A 28 0.58 21.67 24.06
N ALA A 29 0.78 20.38 23.79
CA ALA A 29 1.96 19.85 23.10
C ALA A 29 1.76 19.64 21.59
N VAL A 30 0.59 19.16 21.16
CA VAL A 30 0.29 18.81 19.76
C VAL A 30 0.32 20.01 18.80
N PRO A 31 -0.17 21.20 19.17
CA PRO A 31 -0.10 22.37 18.29
C PRO A 31 1.28 23.05 18.25
N GLU A 32 2.34 22.40 18.74
CA GLU A 32 3.69 22.98 18.89
C GLU A 32 3.74 24.32 19.68
N ARG A 33 2.68 24.57 20.46
CA ARG A 33 2.56 25.80 21.25
C ARG A 33 3.55 25.88 22.40
N LEU A 34 3.96 24.73 22.95
CA LEU A 34 4.87 24.64 24.09
C LEU A 34 5.83 23.47 23.96
N VAL A 35 7.04 23.67 24.49
CA VAL A 35 8.02 22.58 24.62
C VAL A 35 7.46 21.49 25.54
N HIS A 36 7.64 20.22 25.20
CA HIS A 36 7.07 19.05 25.91
C HIS A 36 7.20 19.09 27.44
N ARG A 37 8.34 19.57 27.96
CA ARG A 37 8.55 19.69 29.43
C ARG A 37 7.60 20.72 30.05
N SER A 38 7.45 21.88 29.42
CA SER A 38 6.56 22.95 29.88
C SER A 38 5.09 22.53 29.74
N ALA A 39 4.73 21.87 28.64
CA ALA A 39 3.40 21.32 28.43
C ALA A 39 3.03 20.30 29.52
N LEU A 40 3.97 19.42 29.90
CA LEU A 40 3.74 18.43 30.96
C LEU A 40 3.51 19.08 32.32
N ILE A 41 4.31 20.07 32.70
CA ILE A 41 4.16 20.77 34.00
C ILE A 41 2.79 21.47 34.09
N LEU A 42 2.40 22.19 33.03
CA LEU A 42 1.10 22.85 32.96
C LEU A 42 -0.05 21.84 32.94
N ALA A 43 0.08 20.74 32.20
CA ALA A 43 -0.94 19.68 32.15
C ALA A 43 -1.15 19.04 33.53
N VAL A 44 -0.08 18.78 34.30
CA VAL A 44 -0.19 18.28 35.68
C VAL A 44 -0.92 19.29 36.58
N GLY A 45 -0.62 20.58 36.45
CA GLY A 45 -1.32 21.65 37.18
C GLY A 45 -2.81 21.66 36.85
N LEU A 46 -3.18 21.70 35.57
CA LEU A 46 -4.57 21.70 35.11
C LEU A 46 -5.30 20.40 35.49
N ALA A 47 -4.66 19.25 35.37
CA ALA A 47 -5.24 17.98 35.80
C ALA A 47 -5.50 17.94 37.29
N THR A 48 -4.60 18.53 38.12
CA THR A 48 -4.77 18.65 39.56
C THR A 48 -5.97 19.53 39.91
N VAL A 49 -6.14 20.66 39.23
CA VAL A 49 -7.32 21.54 39.42
C VAL A 49 -8.62 20.81 39.03
N THR A 50 -8.59 20.14 37.88
CA THR A 50 -9.75 19.35 37.42
C THR A 50 -10.09 18.23 38.38
N PHE A 51 -9.11 17.51 38.90
CA PHE A 51 -9.29 16.46 39.89
C PHE A 51 -9.90 17.00 41.20
N ARG A 52 -9.37 18.11 41.71
CA ARG A 52 -9.92 18.76 42.94
C ARG A 52 -11.35 19.21 42.71
N THR A 53 -11.67 19.81 41.56
CA THR A 53 -13.02 20.25 41.20
C THR A 53 -13.97 19.04 41.09
N PHE A 54 -13.50 17.95 40.44
CA PHE A 54 -14.26 16.70 40.34
C PHE A 54 -14.57 16.15 41.75
N THR A 55 -13.58 16.01 42.62
CA THR A 55 -13.76 15.46 43.96
C THR A 55 -14.68 16.31 44.82
N LYS A 56 -14.66 17.64 44.66
CA LYS A 56 -15.55 18.56 45.36
C LYS A 56 -17.02 18.41 44.93
N HIS A 57 -17.28 18.11 43.66
CA HIS A 57 -18.61 18.00 43.07
C HIS A 57 -18.97 16.58 42.62
N GLU A 58 -18.29 15.57 43.14
CA GLU A 58 -18.35 14.19 42.71
C GLU A 58 -19.77 13.63 42.64
N SER A 59 -20.59 13.85 43.68
CA SER A 59 -21.96 13.33 43.73
C SER A 59 -22.87 13.95 42.66
N LEU A 60 -22.63 15.20 42.30
CA LEU A 60 -23.37 15.89 41.25
C LEU A 60 -22.93 15.42 39.88
N LEU A 61 -21.61 15.29 39.65
CA LEU A 61 -21.05 14.83 38.42
C LEU A 61 -21.36 13.36 38.13
N LEU A 62 -21.32 12.48 39.16
CA LEU A 62 -21.72 11.08 39.00
C LEU A 62 -23.20 10.94 38.68
N ARG A 63 -24.08 11.78 39.29
CA ARG A 63 -25.50 11.83 38.93
C ARG A 63 -25.70 12.29 37.50
N PHE A 64 -24.96 13.30 37.05
CA PHE A 64 -25.01 13.77 35.67
C PHE A 64 -24.54 12.68 34.69
N VAL A 65 -23.38 12.05 34.94
CA VAL A 65 -22.86 10.96 34.10
C VAL A 65 -23.83 9.79 34.04
N ASN A 66 -24.39 9.36 35.20
CA ASN A 66 -25.34 8.25 35.22
C ASN A 66 -26.64 8.56 34.45
N LYS A 67 -27.06 9.82 34.43
CA LYS A 67 -28.23 10.25 33.64
C LYS A 67 -27.91 10.43 32.17
N SER A 68 -26.72 10.95 31.83
CA SER A 68 -26.33 11.21 30.43
C SER A 68 -25.76 9.97 29.71
N LEU A 69 -25.17 9.02 30.45
CA LEU A 69 -24.54 7.84 29.85
C LEU A 69 -25.47 7.02 28.94
N PRO A 70 -26.72 6.70 29.31
CA PRO A 70 -27.62 5.99 28.40
C PRO A 70 -27.89 6.74 27.10
N PHE A 71 -28.03 8.08 27.19
CA PHE A 71 -28.22 8.91 26.00
C PHE A 71 -26.97 8.95 25.11
N LEU A 72 -25.79 9.08 25.73
CA LEU A 72 -24.53 9.05 25.00
C LEU A 72 -24.30 7.70 24.30
N VAL A 73 -24.54 6.60 25.02
CA VAL A 73 -24.46 5.25 24.44
C VAL A 73 -25.45 5.09 23.29
N SER A 74 -26.70 5.50 23.50
CA SER A 74 -27.73 5.46 22.45
C SER A 74 -27.35 6.34 21.25
N ALA A 75 -26.82 7.55 21.49
CA ALA A 75 -26.36 8.43 20.43
C ALA A 75 -25.21 7.81 19.61
N VAL A 76 -24.23 7.20 20.28
CA VAL A 76 -23.12 6.50 19.61
C VAL A 76 -23.63 5.33 18.77
N LEU A 77 -24.56 4.52 19.31
CA LEU A 77 -25.15 3.40 18.57
C LEU A 77 -25.98 3.89 17.37
N VAL A 78 -26.78 4.93 17.54
CA VAL A 78 -27.59 5.51 16.46
C VAL A 78 -26.71 6.14 15.39
N LEU A 79 -25.66 6.86 15.78
CA LEU A 79 -24.72 7.46 14.83
C LEU A 79 -23.93 6.36 14.08
N GLY A 80 -23.46 5.33 14.79
CA GLY A 80 -22.77 4.19 14.17
C GLY A 80 -23.68 3.47 13.18
N ALA A 81 -24.89 3.10 13.59
CA ALA A 81 -25.87 2.49 12.69
C ALA A 81 -26.24 3.42 11.51
N GLY A 82 -26.34 4.73 11.76
CA GLY A 82 -26.60 5.72 10.72
C GLY A 82 -25.50 5.82 9.66
N ILE A 83 -24.24 5.71 10.07
CA ILE A 83 -23.09 5.69 9.16
C ILE A 83 -23.13 4.43 8.28
N GLU A 84 -23.31 3.25 8.87
CA GLU A 84 -23.40 1.99 8.14
C GLU A 84 -24.59 1.97 7.15
N VAL A 85 -25.77 2.39 7.59
CA VAL A 85 -26.96 2.48 6.74
C VAL A 85 -26.74 3.49 5.62
N SER A 86 -26.12 4.63 5.88
CA SER A 86 -25.84 5.64 4.86
C SER A 86 -24.83 5.12 3.83
N ALA A 87 -23.77 4.44 4.25
CA ALA A 87 -22.80 3.82 3.36
C ALA A 87 -23.45 2.76 2.46
N TRP A 88 -24.28 1.88 3.05
CA TRP A 88 -25.04 0.89 2.29
C TRP A 88 -26.02 1.53 1.29
N MET A 89 -26.73 2.62 1.69
CA MET A 89 -27.64 3.33 0.79
C MET A 89 -26.89 3.99 -0.37
N LEU A 90 -25.73 4.59 -0.12
CA LEU A 90 -24.89 5.20 -1.14
C LEU A 90 -24.38 4.14 -2.14
N GLU A 91 -23.89 3.01 -1.65
CA GLU A 91 -23.46 1.89 -2.50
C GLU A 91 -24.63 1.37 -3.35
N LYS A 92 -25.78 1.11 -2.74
CA LYS A 92 -27.00 0.66 -3.44
C LYS A 92 -27.46 1.68 -4.49
N SER A 93 -27.40 2.97 -4.17
CA SER A 93 -27.73 4.04 -5.12
C SER A 93 -26.74 4.08 -6.28
N ALA A 94 -25.45 3.92 -6.03
CA ALA A 94 -24.43 3.86 -7.07
C ALA A 94 -24.62 2.64 -7.97
N LEU A 95 -24.86 1.47 -7.39
CA LEU A 95 -25.16 0.22 -8.12
C LEU A 95 -26.40 0.35 -9.02
N SER A 96 -27.44 1.07 -8.57
CA SER A 96 -28.66 1.25 -9.38
C SER A 96 -28.47 2.18 -10.58
N LYS A 97 -27.43 2.99 -10.59
CA LYS A 97 -27.08 3.93 -11.68
C LYS A 97 -26.13 3.33 -12.71
N LEU A 98 -25.57 2.16 -12.44
CA LEU A 98 -24.70 1.49 -13.40
C LEU A 98 -25.50 1.10 -14.66
N PRO A 99 -24.93 1.32 -15.86
CA PRO A 99 -25.50 0.77 -17.08
C PRO A 99 -25.48 -0.77 -17.06
N PRO A 100 -26.23 -1.45 -17.91
CA PRO A 100 -26.14 -2.88 -18.06
C PRO A 100 -24.77 -3.28 -18.62
N ALA A 101 -24.11 -4.24 -17.97
CA ALA A 101 -22.87 -4.80 -18.47
C ALA A 101 -23.11 -5.70 -19.70
N SER A 102 -22.08 -5.87 -20.52
CA SER A 102 -22.11 -6.79 -21.67
C SER A 102 -22.41 -8.23 -21.24
N ALA A 103 -23.16 -8.95 -22.06
CA ALA A 103 -23.45 -10.37 -21.80
C ALA A 103 -22.14 -11.19 -21.76
N GLY A 104 -21.97 -12.00 -20.72
CA GLY A 104 -20.76 -12.81 -20.54
C GLY A 104 -19.51 -12.00 -20.15
N ALA A 105 -19.68 -10.78 -19.64
CA ALA A 105 -18.58 -9.92 -19.21
C ALA A 105 -17.63 -10.64 -18.24
N THR A 106 -16.34 -10.49 -18.46
CA THR A 106 -15.26 -11.09 -17.67
C THR A 106 -15.03 -10.27 -16.41
N ASN A 107 -15.04 -10.90 -15.25
CA ASN A 107 -14.59 -10.26 -14.01
C ASN A 107 -13.10 -9.92 -14.07
N VAL A 108 -12.68 -8.91 -13.33
CA VAL A 108 -11.27 -8.54 -13.24
C VAL A 108 -10.86 -8.38 -11.78
N VAL A 109 -9.73 -8.98 -11.44
CA VAL A 109 -9.05 -8.78 -10.17
C VAL A 109 -7.61 -8.33 -10.44
N VAL A 110 -7.23 -7.21 -9.88
CA VAL A 110 -5.85 -6.72 -9.88
C VAL A 110 -5.33 -6.79 -8.45
N ILE A 111 -4.31 -7.61 -8.23
CA ILE A 111 -3.60 -7.72 -6.95
C ILE A 111 -2.28 -6.96 -7.09
N VAL A 112 -2.11 -5.90 -6.32
CA VAL A 112 -0.87 -5.15 -6.19
C VAL A 112 -0.26 -5.47 -4.83
N VAL A 113 0.92 -6.07 -4.82
CA VAL A 113 1.66 -6.34 -3.59
C VAL A 113 2.69 -5.24 -3.39
N ASP A 114 2.48 -4.41 -2.38
CA ASP A 114 3.33 -3.25 -2.07
C ASP A 114 4.77 -3.69 -1.77
N THR A 115 5.73 -3.02 -2.38
CA THR A 115 7.19 -3.27 -2.28
C THR A 115 7.69 -4.65 -2.74
N LEU A 116 6.92 -5.41 -3.54
CA LEU A 116 7.33 -6.74 -3.97
C LEU A 116 8.31 -6.69 -5.15
N ARG A 117 9.55 -7.10 -4.91
CA ARG A 117 10.61 -7.21 -5.92
C ARG A 117 10.43 -8.48 -6.77
N ALA A 118 10.61 -8.35 -8.07
CA ALA A 118 10.57 -9.50 -8.99
C ALA A 118 11.72 -10.49 -8.71
N ASP A 119 12.93 -10.00 -8.44
CA ASP A 119 14.13 -10.80 -8.20
C ASP A 119 14.11 -11.64 -6.90
N HIS A 120 13.08 -11.48 -6.05
CA HIS A 120 12.83 -12.32 -4.87
C HIS A 120 11.73 -13.37 -5.08
N LEU A 121 11.22 -13.54 -6.30
CA LEU A 121 10.17 -14.50 -6.62
C LEU A 121 10.71 -15.74 -7.34
N THR A 122 10.16 -16.91 -6.97
CA THR A 122 10.47 -18.21 -7.60
C THR A 122 10.27 -18.19 -9.12
N ALA A 123 9.21 -17.52 -9.61
CA ALA A 123 8.91 -17.39 -11.04
C ALA A 123 9.97 -16.62 -11.83
N TYR A 124 10.77 -15.78 -11.16
CA TYR A 124 11.84 -14.96 -11.72
C TYR A 124 13.24 -15.53 -11.46
N GLY A 125 13.34 -16.75 -10.92
CA GLY A 125 14.60 -17.46 -10.74
C GLY A 125 15.27 -17.23 -9.39
N TYR A 126 14.57 -16.71 -8.38
CA TYR A 126 15.12 -16.61 -7.04
C TYR A 126 15.43 -17.99 -6.46
N GLU A 127 16.61 -18.13 -5.83
CA GLU A 127 17.10 -19.43 -5.33
C GLU A 127 16.21 -20.07 -4.26
N LYS A 128 15.56 -19.24 -3.42
CA LYS A 128 14.65 -19.73 -2.41
C LYS A 128 13.22 -19.85 -2.97
N PRO A 129 12.48 -20.90 -2.59
CA PRO A 129 11.09 -21.08 -3.04
C PRO A 129 10.12 -20.15 -2.28
N THR A 130 10.30 -18.83 -2.41
CA THR A 130 9.51 -17.82 -1.71
C THR A 130 8.07 -17.78 -2.17
N SER A 131 7.83 -18.09 -3.45
CA SER A 131 6.53 -17.89 -4.10
C SER A 131 6.17 -19.02 -5.07
N PRO A 132 6.07 -20.29 -4.61
CA PRO A 132 5.76 -21.42 -5.47
C PRO A 132 4.36 -21.33 -6.09
N ASN A 133 3.36 -20.77 -5.38
CA ASN A 133 2.00 -20.65 -5.89
C ASN A 133 1.90 -19.58 -7.00
N ILE A 134 2.55 -18.43 -6.83
CA ILE A 134 2.68 -17.42 -7.90
C ILE A 134 3.40 -18.01 -9.10
N ALA A 135 4.41 -18.87 -8.88
CA ALA A 135 5.13 -19.53 -9.98
C ALA A 135 4.22 -20.49 -10.77
N GLU A 136 3.32 -21.23 -10.11
CA GLU A 136 2.33 -22.06 -10.80
C GLU A 136 1.33 -21.21 -11.60
N ILE A 137 0.82 -20.10 -11.04
CA ILE A 137 -0.06 -19.16 -11.75
C ILE A 137 0.67 -18.62 -13.01
N ALA A 138 1.95 -18.26 -12.87
CA ALA A 138 2.76 -17.76 -13.98
C ALA A 138 2.98 -18.81 -15.10
N LYS A 139 3.08 -20.10 -14.75
CA LYS A 139 3.15 -21.19 -15.74
C LYS A 139 1.85 -21.37 -16.53
N GLU A 140 0.73 -21.01 -15.94
CA GLU A 140 -0.60 -21.09 -16.56
C GLU A 140 -1.03 -19.78 -17.25
N GLY A 141 -0.14 -18.78 -17.31
CA GLY A 141 -0.44 -17.45 -17.82
C GLY A 141 0.69 -16.82 -18.64
N VAL A 142 0.67 -15.51 -18.71
CA VAL A 142 1.70 -14.66 -19.32
C VAL A 142 2.46 -13.95 -18.21
N LEU A 143 3.79 -14.15 -18.19
CA LEU A 143 4.70 -13.50 -17.27
C LEU A 143 5.60 -12.53 -18.02
N PHE A 144 5.70 -11.29 -17.55
CA PHE A 144 6.66 -10.29 -18.01
C PHE A 144 7.93 -10.38 -17.17
N GLU A 145 9.05 -10.79 -17.79
CA GLU A 145 10.33 -10.92 -17.08
C GLU A 145 10.89 -9.58 -16.63
N ASN A 146 10.53 -8.49 -17.31
CA ASN A 146 11.07 -7.16 -17.12
C ASN A 146 9.93 -6.13 -17.05
N ALA A 147 9.01 -6.29 -16.10
CA ALA A 147 8.02 -5.26 -15.81
C ALA A 147 8.63 -4.17 -14.93
N ILE A 148 8.41 -2.92 -15.34
CA ILE A 148 9.02 -1.74 -14.73
C ILE A 148 7.95 -0.85 -14.13
N SER A 149 8.10 -0.54 -12.85
CA SER A 149 7.29 0.44 -12.16
C SER A 149 7.57 1.85 -12.68
N THR A 150 6.55 2.69 -12.67
CA THR A 150 6.66 4.09 -13.06
C THR A 150 7.30 4.98 -12.00
N SER A 151 7.46 4.48 -10.77
CA SER A 151 8.12 5.20 -9.68
C SER A 151 8.62 4.22 -8.61
N SER A 152 9.43 4.71 -7.70
CA SER A 152 9.95 3.94 -6.57
C SER A 152 9.12 4.11 -5.30
N TRP A 153 7.82 4.42 -5.40
CA TRP A 153 6.93 4.48 -4.25
C TRP A 153 5.44 4.50 -4.62
N THR A 154 4.60 4.20 -3.64
CA THR A 154 3.19 3.84 -3.79
C THR A 154 2.33 4.85 -4.54
N LEU A 155 2.35 6.12 -4.12
CA LEU A 155 1.41 7.12 -4.63
C LEU A 155 1.48 7.30 -6.16
N PRO A 156 2.65 7.65 -6.76
CA PRO A 156 2.73 7.84 -8.21
C PRO A 156 2.55 6.54 -8.99
N SER A 157 3.04 5.40 -8.45
CA SER A 157 2.89 4.11 -9.13
C SER A 157 1.45 3.66 -9.23
N HIS A 158 0.66 3.78 -8.15
CA HIS A 158 -0.79 3.48 -8.20
C HIS A 158 -1.55 4.46 -9.11
N ALA A 159 -1.17 5.74 -9.10
CA ALA A 159 -1.76 6.72 -9.99
C ALA A 159 -1.51 6.35 -11.47
N SER A 160 -0.29 5.94 -11.81
CA SER A 160 0.06 5.48 -13.15
C SER A 160 -0.68 4.19 -13.53
N LEU A 161 -0.75 3.22 -12.62
CA LEU A 161 -1.42 1.95 -12.83
C LEU A 161 -2.91 2.14 -13.14
N LEU A 162 -3.58 3.04 -12.43
CA LEU A 162 -5.01 3.29 -12.62
C LEU A 162 -5.32 4.25 -13.77
N SER A 163 -4.42 5.16 -14.13
CA SER A 163 -4.65 6.16 -15.19
C SER A 163 -3.99 5.82 -16.53
N GLY A 164 -3.09 4.83 -16.58
CA GLY A 164 -2.29 4.53 -17.77
C GLY A 164 -1.32 5.64 -18.15
N ARG A 165 -0.98 6.55 -17.23
CA ARG A 165 -0.16 7.76 -17.43
C ARG A 165 1.06 7.77 -16.53
N TYR A 166 2.04 8.57 -16.87
CA TYR A 166 3.25 8.76 -16.07
C TYR A 166 3.12 9.96 -15.12
N SER A 167 4.04 10.07 -14.16
CA SER A 167 3.99 11.11 -13.12
C SER A 167 4.03 12.53 -13.67
N TYR A 168 4.77 12.77 -14.75
CA TYR A 168 4.82 14.09 -15.41
C TYR A 168 3.46 14.52 -16.04
N GLU A 169 2.57 13.55 -16.33
CA GLU A 169 1.23 13.81 -16.86
C GLU A 169 0.20 13.97 -15.73
N HIS A 170 0.08 12.96 -14.83
CA HIS A 170 -0.97 12.97 -13.80
C HIS A 170 -0.64 13.83 -12.58
N GLY A 171 0.64 14.18 -12.35
CA GLY A 171 1.06 15.10 -11.29
C GLY A 171 0.95 14.57 -9.86
N ALA A 172 0.59 13.30 -9.65
CA ALA A 172 0.51 12.68 -8.32
C ALA A 172 1.91 12.30 -7.83
N THR A 173 2.69 13.28 -7.42
CA THR A 173 4.12 13.12 -7.07
C THR A 173 4.42 13.32 -5.59
N ASP A 174 3.48 13.87 -4.81
CA ASP A 174 3.61 14.06 -3.36
C ASP A 174 2.23 14.29 -2.71
N VAL A 175 2.16 14.05 -1.40
CA VAL A 175 0.97 14.29 -0.59
C VAL A 175 1.01 15.70 -0.04
N LYS A 176 0.17 16.58 -0.57
CA LYS A 176 0.00 17.93 -0.03
C LYS A 176 -0.95 17.89 1.17
N PRO A 177 -0.69 18.60 2.27
CA PRO A 177 -1.60 18.66 3.40
C PRO A 177 -3.02 19.08 2.97
N GLY A 178 -4.02 18.22 3.21
CA GLY A 178 -5.42 18.46 2.83
C GLY A 178 -5.69 18.46 1.33
N GLY A 179 -4.72 18.06 0.50
CA GLY A 179 -4.86 18.01 -0.97
C GLY A 179 -5.20 16.62 -1.49
N VAL A 180 -5.83 16.59 -2.65
CA VAL A 180 -6.02 15.39 -3.47
C VAL A 180 -4.75 15.18 -4.28
N ALA A 181 -4.17 13.97 -4.23
CA ALA A 181 -2.95 13.66 -4.97
C ALA A 181 -3.26 13.30 -6.43
N LEU A 182 -4.24 12.44 -6.67
CA LEU A 182 -4.75 12.11 -8.00
C LEU A 182 -6.06 12.88 -8.25
N ASP A 183 -5.96 13.96 -9.01
CA ASP A 183 -7.11 14.78 -9.39
C ASP A 183 -7.95 14.14 -10.53
N ASN A 184 -8.99 14.83 -10.97
CA ASN A 184 -9.94 14.32 -11.96
C ASN A 184 -9.63 14.76 -13.41
N ARG A 185 -8.42 15.20 -13.70
CA ARG A 185 -8.04 15.63 -15.06
C ARG A 185 -8.09 14.50 -16.08
N TYR A 186 -7.82 13.29 -15.62
CA TYR A 186 -7.79 12.10 -16.46
C TYR A 186 -8.68 11.01 -15.89
N PRO A 187 -9.32 10.19 -16.74
CA PRO A 187 -10.11 9.06 -16.30
C PRO A 187 -9.22 8.02 -15.58
N SER A 188 -9.84 7.26 -14.71
CA SER A 188 -9.22 6.10 -14.07
C SER A 188 -9.82 4.79 -14.58
N LEU A 189 -9.07 3.70 -14.46
CA LEU A 189 -9.54 2.37 -14.83
C LEU A 189 -10.84 1.99 -14.11
N SER A 190 -10.99 2.38 -12.83
CA SER A 190 -12.21 2.17 -12.06
C SER A 190 -13.41 2.94 -12.63
N GLU A 191 -13.22 4.16 -13.13
CA GLU A 191 -14.28 4.93 -13.80
C GLU A 191 -14.68 4.27 -15.10
N ALA A 192 -13.72 3.79 -15.91
CA ALA A 192 -13.99 3.05 -17.14
C ALA A 192 -14.81 1.78 -16.86
N PHE A 193 -14.46 1.00 -15.83
CA PHE A 193 -15.23 -0.17 -15.42
C PHE A 193 -16.67 0.19 -15.02
N ALA A 194 -16.86 1.22 -14.21
CA ALA A 194 -18.19 1.68 -13.79
C ALA A 194 -19.04 2.11 -15.01
N GLN A 195 -18.45 2.81 -15.98
CA GLN A 195 -19.12 3.22 -17.23
C GLN A 195 -19.56 2.02 -18.09
N HIS A 196 -18.87 0.87 -17.98
CA HIS A 196 -19.22 -0.38 -18.65
C HIS A 196 -20.08 -1.33 -17.81
N GLY A 197 -20.68 -0.83 -16.71
CA GLY A 197 -21.66 -1.56 -15.92
C GLY A 197 -21.09 -2.54 -14.89
N TYR A 198 -19.79 -2.48 -14.63
CA TYR A 198 -19.16 -3.30 -13.60
C TYR A 198 -19.36 -2.73 -12.21
N ARG A 199 -19.55 -3.60 -11.25
CA ARG A 199 -19.33 -3.23 -9.83
C ARG A 199 -17.84 -3.04 -9.62
N THR A 200 -17.46 -1.98 -8.93
CA THR A 200 -16.06 -1.61 -8.70
C THR A 200 -15.78 -1.59 -7.21
N GLY A 201 -14.83 -2.39 -6.76
CA GLY A 201 -14.40 -2.47 -5.36
C GLY A 201 -12.89 -2.35 -5.22
N ALA A 202 -12.44 -1.56 -4.24
CA ALA A 202 -11.03 -1.47 -3.85
C ALA A 202 -10.87 -1.85 -2.38
N PHE A 203 -9.86 -2.67 -2.09
CA PHE A 203 -9.53 -3.17 -0.76
C PHE A 203 -8.05 -2.90 -0.50
N SER A 204 -7.76 -1.93 0.36
CA SER A 204 -6.41 -1.41 0.56
C SER A 204 -5.82 -1.82 1.91
N GLY A 205 -4.67 -2.48 1.91
CA GLY A 205 -3.84 -2.64 3.09
C GLY A 205 -2.96 -1.42 3.39
N ASN A 206 -2.89 -0.45 2.48
CA ASN A 206 -2.07 0.77 2.59
C ASN A 206 -2.94 2.02 2.74
N TYR A 207 -3.31 2.38 3.96
CA TYR A 207 -4.18 3.55 4.24
C TYR A 207 -3.50 4.91 4.11
N LEU A 208 -2.17 4.93 3.95
CA LEU A 208 -1.42 6.19 3.91
C LEU A 208 -1.33 6.75 2.50
N TYR A 209 -1.06 5.88 1.52
CA TYR A 209 -0.70 6.31 0.18
C TYR A 209 -1.60 5.75 -0.91
N PHE A 210 -2.42 4.74 -0.60
CA PHE A 210 -3.49 4.26 -1.47
C PHE A 210 -4.82 4.32 -0.71
N SER A 211 -5.42 5.51 -0.66
CA SER A 211 -6.66 5.78 0.05
C SER A 211 -7.64 6.62 -0.77
N SER A 212 -8.92 6.51 -0.45
CA SER A 212 -10.00 7.24 -1.11
C SER A 212 -9.80 8.75 -1.04
N ASN A 213 -9.30 9.25 0.10
CA ASN A 213 -9.07 10.67 0.35
C ASN A 213 -7.97 11.28 -0.54
N LEU A 214 -7.05 10.48 -1.07
CA LEU A 214 -6.01 10.93 -1.99
C LEU A 214 -6.47 10.99 -3.45
N GLY A 215 -7.74 10.68 -3.73
CA GLY A 215 -8.33 10.71 -5.07
C GLY A 215 -8.45 9.34 -5.72
N PHE A 216 -7.95 8.28 -5.07
CA PHE A 216 -8.05 6.93 -5.61
C PHE A 216 -9.46 6.33 -5.52
N GLY A 217 -10.35 6.91 -4.69
CA GLY A 217 -11.73 6.44 -4.55
C GLY A 217 -12.62 6.67 -5.78
N ARG A 218 -12.18 7.45 -6.77
CA ARG A 218 -12.97 7.75 -7.97
C ARG A 218 -13.29 6.48 -8.77
N GLY A 219 -14.52 6.36 -9.21
CA GLY A 219 -14.99 5.22 -9.99
C GLY A 219 -15.17 3.93 -9.19
N PHE A 220 -14.71 3.85 -7.95
CA PHE A 220 -15.02 2.74 -7.05
C PHE A 220 -16.34 2.98 -6.33
N ILE A 221 -17.25 2.04 -6.43
CA ILE A 221 -18.52 2.02 -5.69
C ILE A 221 -18.28 1.68 -4.23
N HIS A 222 -17.32 0.78 -3.98
CA HIS A 222 -16.84 0.41 -2.67
C HIS A 222 -15.34 0.65 -2.58
N PHE A 223 -14.90 1.39 -1.56
CA PHE A 223 -13.47 1.62 -1.30
C PHE A 223 -13.19 1.41 0.17
N GLU A 224 -12.48 0.35 0.47
CA GLU A 224 -12.15 -0.04 1.83
C GLU A 224 -10.68 0.27 2.13
N ASP A 225 -10.47 1.35 2.88
CA ASP A 225 -9.18 1.83 3.35
C ASP A 225 -9.20 2.07 4.86
N TYR A 226 -9.95 1.23 5.60
CA TYR A 226 -10.15 1.34 7.04
C TYR A 226 -10.17 -0.05 7.69
N PHE A 227 -9.80 -0.09 8.95
CA PHE A 227 -9.86 -1.31 9.74
C PHE A 227 -11.24 -1.53 10.34
N HIS A 228 -11.61 -2.76 10.62
CA HIS A 228 -12.91 -3.11 11.20
C HIS A 228 -12.92 -3.27 12.73
N SER A 229 -11.78 -3.07 13.41
CA SER A 229 -11.72 -3.24 14.87
C SER A 229 -12.10 -1.98 15.62
N ALA A 230 -12.82 -2.15 16.77
CA ALA A 230 -13.14 -1.04 17.68
C ALA A 230 -11.89 -0.34 18.23
N PHE A 231 -10.77 -1.06 18.30
CA PHE A 231 -9.48 -0.52 18.70
C PHE A 231 -8.90 0.40 17.62
N ASP A 232 -9.13 0.10 16.36
CA ASP A 232 -8.74 0.95 15.26
C ASP A 232 -9.50 2.28 15.27
N GLY A 233 -10.80 2.25 15.51
CA GLY A 233 -11.58 3.47 15.73
C GLY A 233 -10.96 4.35 16.82
N PHE A 234 -10.44 3.75 17.89
CA PHE A 234 -9.73 4.48 18.95
C PHE A 234 -8.37 5.02 18.47
N THR A 235 -7.57 4.22 17.78
CA THR A 235 -6.22 4.63 17.31
C THR A 235 -6.26 5.71 16.23
N ARG A 236 -7.38 5.85 15.51
CA ARG A 236 -7.61 6.95 14.56
C ARG A 236 -7.92 8.28 15.25
N THR A 237 -8.32 8.27 16.51
CA THR A 237 -8.45 9.50 17.28
C THR A 237 -7.07 10.11 17.57
N LEU A 238 -7.00 11.45 17.72
CA LEU A 238 -5.78 12.13 18.13
C LEU A 238 -5.18 11.50 19.40
N TYR A 239 -6.03 11.16 20.38
CA TYR A 239 -5.63 10.54 21.64
C TYR A 239 -5.08 9.12 21.44
N GLY A 240 -5.73 8.31 20.62
CA GLY A 240 -5.27 6.96 20.31
C GLY A 240 -3.92 6.96 19.63
N ARG A 241 -3.70 7.87 18.68
CA ARG A 241 -2.40 8.03 17.98
C ARG A 241 -1.28 8.46 18.91
N GLU A 242 -1.53 9.47 19.77
CA GLU A 242 -0.50 9.93 20.72
C GLU A 242 -0.26 8.91 21.83
N LEU A 243 -1.31 8.24 22.31
CA LEU A 243 -1.14 7.15 23.28
C LEU A 243 -0.31 6.01 22.67
N ALA A 244 -0.65 5.59 21.47
CA ALA A 244 0.10 4.61 20.70
C ALA A 244 1.58 5.05 20.57
N ARG A 245 1.84 6.28 20.12
CA ARG A 245 3.18 6.85 19.99
C ARG A 245 3.96 6.88 21.31
N LEU A 246 3.30 7.22 22.42
CA LEU A 246 3.91 7.24 23.76
C LEU A 246 4.27 5.84 24.27
N PHE A 247 3.37 4.86 24.07
CA PHE A 247 3.59 3.50 24.54
C PHE A 247 4.59 2.73 23.67
N PHE A 248 4.57 2.94 22.35
CA PHE A 248 5.36 2.13 21.41
C PHE A 248 6.75 2.70 21.10
N ASN A 249 6.97 4.00 21.26
CA ASN A 249 8.28 4.60 21.02
C ASN A 249 9.24 4.56 22.23
N ARG A 250 8.86 3.93 23.36
CA ARG A 250 9.71 3.88 24.56
C ARG A 250 9.91 2.45 25.05
N GLU A 251 11.00 1.86 24.63
CA GLU A 251 11.51 0.55 25.07
C GLU A 251 11.42 0.33 26.60
N LYS A 252 11.67 1.38 27.40
CA LYS A 252 11.57 1.35 28.86
C LYS A 252 10.16 1.11 29.38
N ILE A 253 9.13 1.62 28.72
CA ILE A 253 7.73 1.43 29.13
C ILE A 253 7.28 0.02 28.76
N ARG A 254 7.64 -0.45 27.56
CA ARG A 254 7.38 -1.83 27.12
C ARG A 254 8.01 -2.85 28.09
N THR A 255 9.28 -2.65 28.44
CA THR A 255 9.99 -3.51 29.41
C THR A 255 9.32 -3.50 30.78
N LEU A 256 8.81 -2.34 31.22
CA LEU A 256 8.08 -2.22 32.49
C LEU A 256 6.73 -2.98 32.43
N LEU A 257 5.96 -2.84 31.36
CA LEU A 257 4.68 -3.53 31.18
C LEU A 257 4.87 -5.06 31.17
N ILE A 258 5.88 -5.55 30.46
CA ILE A 258 6.25 -6.98 30.45
C ILE A 258 6.63 -7.45 31.86
N ARG A 259 7.42 -6.67 32.60
CA ARG A 259 7.80 -7.01 34.00
C ARG A 259 6.62 -6.99 34.97
N LEU A 260 5.59 -6.22 34.69
CA LEU A 260 4.37 -6.16 35.49
C LEU A 260 3.36 -7.26 35.11
N GLY A 261 3.72 -8.18 34.20
CA GLY A 261 2.83 -9.26 33.75
C GLY A 261 1.59 -8.74 32.99
N ILE A 262 1.64 -7.50 32.53
CA ILE A 262 0.60 -6.96 31.65
C ILE A 262 0.91 -7.53 30.27
N PRO A 263 -0.03 -8.29 29.65
CA PRO A 263 0.15 -8.83 28.32
C PRO A 263 0.63 -7.71 27.41
N SER A 264 1.70 -7.93 26.67
CA SER A 264 2.10 -6.94 25.68
C SER A 264 0.91 -6.74 24.76
N ILE A 265 0.67 -5.51 24.30
CA ILE A 265 -0.40 -5.24 23.31
C ILE A 265 -0.20 -6.13 22.08
N ASP A 266 1.02 -6.63 21.87
CA ASP A 266 1.40 -7.67 20.91
C ASP A 266 0.62 -8.99 21.07
N GLU A 267 0.29 -9.36 22.30
CA GLU A 267 -0.48 -10.58 22.62
C GLU A 267 -1.99 -10.36 22.50
N LEU A 268 -2.44 -9.11 22.56
CA LEU A 268 -3.85 -8.74 22.41
C LEU A 268 -4.27 -8.52 20.96
N GLN A 269 -3.31 -8.44 20.04
CA GLN A 269 -3.57 -8.30 18.62
C GLN A 269 -2.83 -9.37 17.81
N PRO A 270 -3.52 -10.11 16.92
CA PRO A 270 -2.90 -11.16 16.10
C PRO A 270 -1.77 -10.67 15.18
N SER A 271 -1.59 -9.37 15.00
CA SER A 271 -0.71 -8.76 14.00
C SER A 271 0.50 -7.99 14.55
N GLY A 272 0.65 -7.82 15.88
CA GLY A 272 1.79 -7.12 16.52
C GLY A 272 1.78 -5.58 16.40
N PRO A 273 2.55 -4.84 17.25
CA PRO A 273 2.34 -3.41 17.48
C PRO A 273 2.70 -2.49 16.33
N SER A 274 3.59 -2.89 15.44
CA SER A 274 4.00 -2.04 14.31
C SER A 274 3.18 -2.27 13.04
N SER A 275 2.41 -3.36 13.00
CA SER A 275 1.61 -3.71 11.83
C SER A 275 0.21 -3.12 11.86
N TRP A 276 -0.33 -2.84 13.05
CA TRP A 276 -1.69 -2.38 13.25
C TRP A 276 -1.88 -0.88 13.03
N MET A 277 -0.81 -0.09 13.05
CA MET A 277 -0.98 1.35 12.91
C MET A 277 -1.42 1.80 11.52
N PHE A 278 -1.10 1.06 10.45
CA PHE A 278 -1.28 1.58 9.09
C PHE A 278 -1.51 0.50 8.02
N ARG A 279 -1.77 -0.76 8.36
CA ARG A 279 -1.99 -1.82 7.38
C ARG A 279 -3.05 -2.83 7.79
N GLU A 280 -3.68 -3.42 6.81
CA GLU A 280 -4.48 -4.62 6.90
C GLU A 280 -3.73 -5.79 6.27
N ARG A 281 -3.93 -6.99 6.78
CA ARG A 281 -3.25 -8.17 6.26
C ARG A 281 -3.92 -8.68 4.99
N ALA A 282 -3.14 -9.34 4.14
CA ALA A 282 -3.67 -9.92 2.92
C ALA A 282 -4.83 -10.92 3.16
N ALA A 283 -4.84 -11.61 4.30
CA ALA A 283 -5.96 -12.49 4.67
C ALA A 283 -7.27 -11.73 4.90
N GLU A 284 -7.21 -10.58 5.60
CA GLU A 284 -8.35 -9.71 5.84
C GLU A 284 -8.82 -9.07 4.52
N VAL A 285 -7.89 -8.56 3.71
CA VAL A 285 -8.18 -8.02 2.38
C VAL A 285 -8.89 -9.07 1.50
N ASN A 286 -8.42 -10.33 1.52
CA ASN A 286 -9.09 -11.44 0.83
C ASN A 286 -10.51 -11.66 1.33
N HIS A 287 -10.67 -11.70 2.66
CA HIS A 287 -11.96 -11.95 3.29
C HIS A 287 -13.00 -10.90 2.88
N GLU A 288 -12.64 -9.63 2.97
CA GLU A 288 -13.55 -8.52 2.64
C GLU A 288 -13.84 -8.45 1.13
N ALA A 289 -12.84 -8.65 0.28
CA ALA A 289 -13.05 -8.69 -1.17
C ALA A 289 -13.99 -9.83 -1.58
N LEU A 290 -13.82 -11.04 -1.01
CA LEU A 290 -14.68 -12.19 -1.30
C LEU A 290 -16.10 -11.99 -0.76
N ASN A 291 -16.26 -11.44 0.44
CA ASN A 291 -17.56 -11.08 1.01
C ASN A 291 -18.28 -10.06 0.13
N TRP A 292 -17.57 -9.07 -0.40
CA TRP A 292 -18.14 -8.07 -1.29
C TRP A 292 -18.50 -8.67 -2.67
N ILE A 293 -17.68 -9.56 -3.21
CA ILE A 293 -17.98 -10.29 -4.47
C ILE A 293 -19.29 -11.05 -4.33
N ASP A 294 -19.52 -11.73 -3.22
CA ASP A 294 -20.70 -12.57 -2.98
C ASP A 294 -22.02 -11.77 -2.84
N ARG A 295 -21.97 -10.44 -2.66
CA ARG A 295 -23.19 -9.61 -2.47
C ARG A 295 -24.05 -9.43 -3.72
N ASP A 296 -23.49 -9.58 -4.91
CA ASP A 296 -24.22 -9.33 -6.18
C ASP A 296 -23.58 -10.14 -7.33
N SER A 297 -24.38 -10.58 -8.28
CA SER A 297 -23.96 -11.43 -9.40
C SER A 297 -23.47 -10.66 -10.64
N ARG A 298 -23.53 -9.35 -10.65
CA ARG A 298 -22.99 -8.51 -11.74
C ARG A 298 -21.49 -8.71 -11.90
N PRO A 299 -20.94 -8.50 -13.10
CA PRO A 299 -19.51 -8.53 -13.29
C PRO A 299 -18.83 -7.46 -12.40
N PHE A 300 -17.61 -7.77 -11.94
CA PHE A 300 -16.89 -6.92 -11.01
C PHE A 300 -15.48 -6.60 -11.50
N PHE A 301 -15.01 -5.45 -11.09
CA PHE A 301 -13.62 -5.05 -11.03
C PHE A 301 -13.22 -4.90 -9.57
N VAL A 302 -12.26 -5.70 -9.14
CA VAL A 302 -11.71 -5.67 -7.77
C VAL A 302 -10.23 -5.32 -7.83
N PHE A 303 -9.86 -4.29 -7.09
CA PHE A 303 -8.49 -3.87 -6.90
C PHE A 303 -8.07 -4.14 -5.45
N MET A 304 -7.03 -4.96 -5.27
CA MET A 304 -6.55 -5.38 -3.96
C MET A 304 -5.11 -4.91 -3.78
N ASN A 305 -4.83 -4.18 -2.70
CA ASN A 305 -3.48 -3.79 -2.32
C ASN A 305 -3.06 -4.57 -1.07
N TYR A 306 -2.07 -5.46 -1.19
CA TYR A 306 -1.47 -6.18 -0.07
C TYR A 306 -0.25 -5.42 0.42
N PHE A 307 -0.20 -5.17 1.72
CA PHE A 307 0.85 -4.38 2.35
C PHE A 307 1.81 -5.20 3.22
N ASP A 308 1.69 -6.53 3.20
CA ASP A 308 2.44 -7.44 4.09
C ASP A 308 3.94 -7.47 3.80
N VAL A 309 4.33 -7.28 2.54
CA VAL A 309 5.73 -7.28 2.10
C VAL A 309 6.42 -5.94 2.37
N HIS A 310 5.66 -4.90 2.75
CA HIS A 310 6.20 -3.60 3.15
C HIS A 310 6.80 -3.64 4.57
N ARG A 311 7.82 -2.83 4.83
CA ARG A 311 8.42 -2.66 6.17
C ARG A 311 7.41 -2.23 7.24
N PRO A 312 7.59 -2.64 8.48
CA PRO A 312 8.51 -3.67 8.98
C PRO A 312 8.05 -5.04 8.48
N TYR A 313 8.99 -5.89 8.08
CA TYR A 313 8.70 -7.20 7.50
C TYR A 313 8.25 -8.16 8.60
N THR A 314 6.94 -8.31 8.76
CA THR A 314 6.34 -9.14 9.80
C THR A 314 5.23 -10.00 9.22
N THR A 315 5.29 -11.30 9.45
CA THR A 315 4.18 -12.22 9.18
C THR A 315 3.18 -12.22 10.36
N PRO A 316 1.94 -12.65 10.16
CA PRO A 316 0.99 -12.83 11.26
C PRO A 316 1.54 -13.77 12.33
N PRO A 317 1.17 -13.55 13.62
CA PRO A 317 1.50 -14.49 14.70
C PRO A 317 0.99 -15.89 14.38
N GLY A 318 1.83 -16.89 14.64
CA GLY A 318 1.49 -18.30 14.36
C GLY A 318 1.65 -18.73 12.91
N TYR A 319 1.96 -17.83 11.97
CA TYR A 319 2.29 -18.24 10.61
C TYR A 319 3.60 -19.04 10.60
N PRO A 320 3.64 -20.25 10.00
CA PRO A 320 4.83 -21.10 10.00
C PRO A 320 5.96 -20.44 9.21
N ARG A 321 7.16 -20.46 9.78
CA ARG A 321 8.35 -19.93 9.12
C ARG A 321 8.89 -20.91 8.11
N LYS A 322 9.16 -20.41 6.92
CA LYS A 322 9.62 -21.21 5.78
C LYS A 322 11.13 -21.09 5.56
N PHE A 323 11.74 -19.93 5.89
CA PHE A 323 13.11 -19.59 5.51
C PHE A 323 14.03 -19.29 6.71
N ALA A 324 13.49 -18.95 7.88
CA ALA A 324 14.27 -18.68 9.08
C ALA A 324 14.66 -19.97 9.81
N ARG A 325 15.96 -20.15 10.11
CA ARG A 325 16.46 -21.28 10.91
C ARG A 325 16.33 -21.08 12.44
N LEU A 326 16.06 -19.86 12.88
CA LEU A 326 15.98 -19.46 14.29
C LEU A 326 14.63 -18.79 14.59
N SER A 327 14.18 -18.89 15.85
CA SER A 327 12.89 -18.36 16.36
C SER A 327 12.86 -16.84 16.48
N THR A 328 13.15 -16.12 15.44
CA THR A 328 12.94 -14.66 15.43
C THR A 328 11.50 -14.37 15.07
N HIS A 329 10.71 -13.80 15.95
CA HIS A 329 9.46 -13.11 15.59
C HIS A 329 9.83 -11.99 14.64
N GLY A 330 9.04 -11.71 13.60
CA GLY A 330 9.38 -10.75 12.55
C GLY A 330 10.06 -9.47 13.05
N LEU A 331 10.78 -8.77 12.18
CA LEU A 331 11.54 -7.60 12.56
C LEU A 331 10.61 -6.43 12.89
N TYR A 332 10.44 -6.14 14.17
CA TYR A 332 9.77 -4.92 14.61
C TYR A 332 10.59 -3.67 14.21
N LEU A 333 9.98 -2.49 14.15
CA LEU A 333 10.63 -1.24 13.71
C LEU A 333 11.95 -0.95 14.44
N GLN A 334 12.06 -1.28 15.72
CA GLN A 334 13.30 -1.10 16.51
C GLN A 334 14.36 -2.14 16.15
N GLU A 335 13.96 -3.41 15.98
CA GLU A 335 14.83 -4.50 15.54
C GLU A 335 15.23 -4.31 14.08
N PHE A 336 14.36 -3.73 13.26
CA PHE A 336 14.63 -3.41 11.87
C PHE A 336 15.81 -2.45 11.72
N ASN A 337 15.91 -1.42 12.55
CA ASN A 337 17.01 -0.46 12.51
C ASN A 337 18.36 -1.04 12.96
N SER A 338 18.34 -2.09 13.80
CA SER A 338 19.52 -2.80 14.30
C SER A 338 19.79 -4.12 13.56
N ALA A 339 18.87 -4.55 12.68
CA ALA A 339 18.95 -5.82 11.97
C ALA A 339 20.06 -5.81 10.90
N THR A 340 20.73 -6.96 10.73
CA THR A 340 21.65 -7.14 9.62
C THR A 340 20.91 -7.19 8.27
N PRO A 341 21.58 -6.88 7.15
CA PRO A 341 20.98 -7.05 5.82
C PRO A 341 20.39 -8.46 5.60
N GLU A 342 21.11 -9.49 6.03
CA GLU A 342 20.68 -10.89 5.90
C GLU A 342 19.39 -11.18 6.68
N SER A 343 19.27 -10.67 7.91
CA SER A 343 18.04 -10.87 8.70
C SER A 343 16.85 -10.13 8.14
N ARG A 344 17.07 -8.97 7.50
CA ARG A 344 16.01 -8.24 6.76
C ARG A 344 15.55 -9.01 5.54
N LEU A 345 16.48 -9.55 4.76
CA LEU A 345 16.17 -10.40 3.60
C LEU A 345 15.36 -11.63 3.99
N VAL A 346 15.74 -12.30 5.07
CA VAL A 346 14.97 -13.47 5.57
C VAL A 346 13.55 -13.05 5.98
N ALA A 347 13.40 -11.94 6.70
CA ALA A 347 12.09 -11.45 7.10
C ALA A 347 11.22 -11.03 5.90
N TYR A 348 11.84 -10.44 4.89
CA TYR A 348 11.20 -10.09 3.63
C TYR A 348 10.71 -11.33 2.87
N ASP A 349 11.58 -12.35 2.73
CA ASP A 349 11.24 -13.64 2.11
C ASP A 349 10.07 -14.34 2.83
N GLU A 350 10.04 -14.29 4.19
CA GLU A 350 8.92 -14.81 4.98
C GLU A 350 7.60 -14.10 4.66
N CYS A 351 7.63 -12.77 4.49
CA CYS A 351 6.46 -12.00 4.11
C CYS A 351 5.99 -12.34 2.68
N ILE A 352 6.92 -12.56 1.74
CA ILE A 352 6.58 -13.05 0.40
C ILE A 352 5.90 -14.41 0.48
N GLY A 353 6.45 -15.34 1.28
CA GLY A 353 5.85 -16.67 1.46
C GLY A 353 4.43 -16.62 2.04
N TYR A 354 4.16 -15.67 2.94
CA TYR A 354 2.81 -15.44 3.45
C TYR A 354 1.86 -14.91 2.36
N VAL A 355 2.28 -13.89 1.61
CA VAL A 355 1.46 -13.34 0.53
C VAL A 355 1.21 -14.36 -0.58
N ASP A 356 2.19 -15.18 -0.92
CA ASP A 356 2.04 -16.28 -1.89
C ASP A 356 0.93 -17.26 -1.48
N ASP A 357 0.90 -17.64 -0.18
CA ASP A 357 -0.17 -18.48 0.36
C ASP A 357 -1.55 -17.77 0.32
N GLN A 358 -1.59 -16.45 0.55
CA GLN A 358 -2.84 -15.68 0.49
C GLN A 358 -3.37 -15.52 -0.94
N ILE A 359 -2.50 -15.32 -1.93
CA ILE A 359 -2.88 -15.28 -3.34
C ILE A 359 -3.46 -16.65 -3.77
N LYS A 360 -2.81 -17.74 -3.34
CA LYS A 360 -3.37 -19.08 -3.59
C LYS A 360 -4.72 -19.26 -2.94
N ALA A 361 -4.88 -18.90 -1.68
CA ALA A 361 -6.14 -19.02 -0.96
C ALA A 361 -7.26 -18.24 -1.64
N PHE A 362 -6.98 -17.02 -2.11
CA PHE A 362 -7.93 -16.21 -2.86
C PHE A 362 -8.34 -16.89 -4.18
N LEU A 363 -7.38 -17.43 -4.94
CA LEU A 363 -7.65 -18.13 -6.19
C LEU A 363 -8.44 -19.42 -5.96
N ASP A 364 -8.12 -20.20 -4.91
CA ASP A 364 -8.87 -21.39 -4.54
C ASP A 364 -10.34 -21.06 -4.20
N GLU A 365 -10.57 -19.93 -3.54
CA GLU A 365 -11.91 -19.43 -3.25
C GLU A 365 -12.68 -18.97 -4.51
N LEU A 366 -11.98 -18.35 -5.49
CA LEU A 366 -12.59 -18.08 -6.81
C LEU A 366 -12.96 -19.37 -7.54
N LYS A 367 -12.08 -20.38 -7.51
CA LYS A 367 -12.36 -21.72 -8.10
C LYS A 367 -13.54 -22.38 -7.41
N ARG A 368 -13.63 -22.37 -6.09
CA ARG A 368 -14.75 -22.92 -5.32
C ARG A 368 -16.09 -22.26 -5.67
N ARG A 369 -16.07 -20.98 -6.03
CA ARG A 369 -17.25 -20.21 -6.50
C ARG A 369 -17.54 -20.41 -8.00
N GLY A 370 -16.68 -21.11 -8.74
CA GLY A 370 -16.79 -21.26 -10.20
C GLY A 370 -16.58 -19.95 -10.97
N LEU A 371 -15.79 -19.02 -10.38
CA LEU A 371 -15.50 -17.70 -10.94
C LEU A 371 -14.18 -17.64 -11.69
N ASP A 372 -13.26 -18.58 -11.47
CA ASP A 372 -11.89 -18.59 -11.99
C ASP A 372 -11.82 -18.49 -13.52
N LYS A 373 -12.63 -19.27 -14.25
CA LYS A 373 -12.68 -19.23 -15.73
C LYS A 373 -13.19 -17.90 -16.29
N ARG A 374 -13.95 -17.16 -15.48
CA ARG A 374 -14.56 -15.88 -15.85
C ARG A 374 -13.88 -14.69 -15.23
N THR A 375 -12.71 -14.88 -14.62
CA THR A 375 -11.97 -13.82 -13.95
C THR A 375 -10.57 -13.69 -14.54
N LEU A 376 -10.27 -12.51 -15.08
CA LEU A 376 -8.92 -12.08 -15.38
C LEU A 376 -8.24 -11.70 -14.08
N LEU A 377 -7.16 -12.39 -13.74
CA LEU A 377 -6.30 -12.06 -12.61
C LEU A 377 -5.03 -11.40 -13.11
N VAL A 378 -4.71 -10.23 -12.57
CA VAL A 378 -3.44 -9.52 -12.78
C VAL A 378 -2.72 -9.45 -11.45
N ILE A 379 -1.50 -9.96 -11.38
CA ILE A 379 -0.64 -9.89 -10.19
C ILE A 379 0.55 -9.00 -10.54
N THR A 380 0.76 -7.96 -9.74
CA THR A 380 1.88 -7.02 -9.90
C THR A 380 2.32 -6.43 -8.56
N SER A 381 3.31 -5.56 -8.61
CA SER A 381 3.70 -4.68 -7.51
C SER A 381 3.75 -3.24 -8.00
N ASP A 382 3.63 -2.32 -7.09
CA ASP A 382 3.77 -0.89 -7.35
C ASP A 382 5.24 -0.44 -7.41
N HIS A 383 6.13 -1.01 -6.59
CA HIS A 383 7.58 -0.81 -6.58
C HIS A 383 8.27 -1.88 -5.73
N GLY A 384 9.59 -1.83 -5.64
CA GLY A 384 10.40 -2.67 -4.75
C GLY A 384 10.87 -1.93 -3.49
N ASP A 385 11.85 -2.54 -2.79
CA ASP A 385 12.48 -1.98 -1.57
C ASP A 385 13.98 -2.26 -1.57
N MET A 386 14.80 -1.29 -1.11
CA MET A 386 16.25 -1.45 -0.96
C MET A 386 16.58 -2.13 0.36
N MET A 387 17.46 -3.11 0.31
CA MET A 387 17.89 -3.91 1.46
C MET A 387 19.35 -3.64 1.89
N GLY A 388 19.98 -2.60 1.33
CA GLY A 388 21.38 -2.23 1.56
C GLY A 388 22.17 -2.04 0.27
N GLU A 389 21.59 -2.39 -0.88
CA GLU A 389 22.19 -2.15 -2.19
C GLU A 389 22.44 -0.65 -2.37
N HIS A 390 23.55 -0.27 -2.99
CA HIS A 390 24.01 1.13 -3.14
C HIS A 390 24.12 1.90 -1.80
N GLY A 391 24.17 1.21 -0.65
CA GLY A 391 24.12 1.82 0.68
C GLY A 391 22.76 2.39 1.03
N LEU A 392 21.70 2.04 0.29
CA LEU A 392 20.34 2.53 0.47
C LEU A 392 19.46 1.48 1.13
N TYR A 393 18.47 1.95 1.87
CA TYR A 393 17.44 1.14 2.50
C TYR A 393 16.07 1.75 2.24
N ALA A 394 15.03 0.91 2.17
CA ALA A 394 13.68 1.36 1.86
C ALA A 394 13.50 1.84 0.40
N HIS A 395 12.48 2.62 0.16
CA HIS A 395 12.07 3.15 -1.13
C HIS A 395 11.96 4.69 -1.08
N ARG A 396 11.47 5.33 -2.14
CA ARG A 396 11.40 6.80 -2.30
C ARG A 396 12.77 7.49 -2.35
N ASN A 397 13.83 6.76 -2.60
CA ASN A 397 15.19 7.27 -2.49
C ASN A 397 15.96 7.34 -3.81
N ALA A 398 15.69 6.42 -4.73
CA ALA A 398 16.37 6.31 -6.02
C ALA A 398 15.47 5.62 -7.06
N LEU A 399 16.03 5.31 -8.25
CA LEU A 399 15.36 4.55 -9.32
C LEU A 399 16.17 3.33 -9.77
N TYR A 400 16.99 2.76 -8.89
CA TYR A 400 17.71 1.53 -9.20
C TYR A 400 16.77 0.34 -9.43
N ARG A 401 17.26 -0.68 -10.12
CA ARG A 401 16.48 -1.86 -10.51
C ARG A 401 15.70 -2.49 -9.35
N GLN A 402 16.29 -2.57 -8.16
CA GLN A 402 15.66 -3.12 -6.96
C GLN A 402 14.38 -2.40 -6.54
N LEU A 403 14.21 -1.16 -6.98
CA LEU A 403 13.05 -0.32 -6.68
C LEU A 403 11.98 -0.35 -7.77
N ILE A 404 12.38 -0.58 -9.04
CA ILE A 404 11.46 -0.44 -10.17
C ILE A 404 11.19 -1.75 -10.92
N HIS A 405 11.99 -2.81 -10.73
CA HIS A 405 11.75 -4.11 -11.33
C HIS A 405 10.76 -4.91 -10.51
N VAL A 406 9.52 -4.98 -10.99
CA VAL A 406 8.37 -5.57 -10.31
C VAL A 406 7.82 -6.79 -11.05
N PRO A 407 7.11 -7.71 -10.38
CA PRO A 407 6.42 -8.78 -11.08
C PRO A 407 5.24 -8.25 -11.88
N LEU A 408 4.94 -8.93 -13.00
CA LEU A 408 3.71 -8.72 -13.75
C LEU A 408 3.27 -10.03 -14.40
N ILE A 409 2.10 -10.51 -14.00
CA ILE A 409 1.52 -11.77 -14.46
C ILE A 409 0.06 -11.54 -14.83
N PHE A 410 -0.35 -11.98 -16.02
CA PHE A 410 -1.74 -12.06 -16.45
C PHE A 410 -2.18 -13.52 -16.49
N TRP A 411 -3.29 -13.83 -15.88
CA TRP A 411 -3.84 -15.17 -15.82
C TRP A 411 -5.36 -15.16 -16.00
N GLN A 412 -5.83 -15.99 -16.91
CA GLN A 412 -7.23 -16.39 -17.04
C GLN A 412 -7.28 -17.66 -17.85
N PRO A 413 -7.84 -18.77 -17.33
CA PRO A 413 -7.99 -20.01 -18.10
C PRO A 413 -8.73 -19.77 -19.43
N GLU A 414 -8.26 -20.45 -20.47
CA GLU A 414 -8.87 -20.46 -21.82
C GLU A 414 -8.79 -19.11 -22.59
N ARG A 415 -8.38 -18.01 -21.96
CA ARG A 415 -8.29 -16.69 -22.60
C ARG A 415 -6.85 -16.16 -22.68
N ILE A 416 -6.06 -16.38 -21.65
CA ILE A 416 -4.65 -15.98 -21.61
C ILE A 416 -3.80 -17.17 -22.08
N PRO A 417 -2.80 -16.98 -22.97
CA PRO A 417 -1.89 -18.05 -23.40
C PRO A 417 -1.09 -18.61 -22.22
N ILE A 418 -0.90 -19.92 -22.22
CA ILE A 418 -0.22 -20.67 -21.16
C ILE A 418 1.29 -20.64 -21.36
N GLY A 419 2.06 -20.34 -20.31
CA GLY A 419 3.51 -20.48 -20.24
C GLY A 419 4.29 -19.46 -21.07
N VAL A 420 3.67 -18.35 -21.42
CA VAL A 420 4.34 -17.30 -22.20
C VAL A 420 5.18 -16.41 -21.29
N ARG A 421 6.42 -16.21 -21.67
CA ARG A 421 7.38 -15.35 -20.97
C ARG A 421 7.83 -14.22 -21.89
N ILE A 422 7.60 -12.98 -21.48
CA ILE A 422 7.91 -11.77 -22.27
C ILE A 422 9.17 -11.11 -21.70
N LYS A 423 10.21 -11.01 -22.53
CA LYS A 423 11.48 -10.38 -22.15
C LYS A 423 11.53 -8.88 -22.42
N THR A 424 10.68 -8.39 -23.32
CA THR A 424 10.60 -6.96 -23.64
C THR A 424 10.25 -6.18 -22.38
N PRO A 425 11.04 -5.17 -21.98
CA PRO A 425 10.70 -4.31 -20.87
C PRO A 425 9.34 -3.64 -21.08
N ALA A 426 8.49 -3.69 -20.07
CA ALA A 426 7.11 -3.18 -20.13
C ALA A 426 6.77 -2.36 -18.89
N SER A 427 6.02 -1.26 -19.06
CA SER A 427 5.59 -0.42 -17.94
C SER A 427 4.33 -0.98 -17.29
N ILE A 428 4.22 -0.87 -15.94
CA ILE A 428 2.97 -1.17 -15.25
C ILE A 428 1.85 -0.17 -15.59
N ALA A 429 2.16 1.02 -16.09
CA ALA A 429 1.16 1.96 -16.62
C ALA A 429 0.35 1.34 -17.78
N SER A 430 0.92 0.37 -18.50
CA SER A 430 0.24 -0.37 -19.57
C SER A 430 -0.84 -1.35 -19.09
N ILE A 431 -0.99 -1.57 -17.79
CA ILE A 431 -2.02 -2.48 -17.25
C ILE A 431 -3.42 -1.94 -17.55
N ALA A 432 -3.65 -0.62 -17.38
CA ALA A 432 -4.96 -0.02 -17.62
C ALA A 432 -5.43 -0.22 -19.08
N SER A 433 -4.59 0.14 -20.04
CA SER A 433 -4.87 -0.03 -21.48
C SER A 433 -5.01 -1.50 -21.87
N THR A 434 -4.17 -2.38 -21.32
CA THR A 434 -4.22 -3.83 -21.58
C THR A 434 -5.54 -4.44 -21.12
N VAL A 435 -5.97 -4.13 -19.90
CA VAL A 435 -7.24 -4.61 -19.35
C VAL A 435 -8.41 -4.03 -20.14
N GLY A 436 -8.38 -2.74 -20.46
CA GLY A 436 -9.38 -2.09 -21.30
C GLY A 436 -9.52 -2.74 -22.68
N ASP A 437 -8.43 -2.99 -23.37
CA ASP A 437 -8.40 -3.65 -24.68
C ASP A 437 -8.92 -5.10 -24.61
N MET A 438 -8.50 -5.86 -23.59
CA MET A 438 -8.99 -7.22 -23.38
C MET A 438 -10.49 -7.30 -23.22
N LEU A 439 -11.11 -6.28 -22.65
CA LEU A 439 -12.53 -6.22 -22.38
C LEU A 439 -13.31 -5.45 -23.45
N GLY A 440 -12.63 -4.86 -24.43
CA GLY A 440 -13.24 -4.11 -25.49
C GLY A 440 -13.84 -2.78 -25.03
N PHE A 441 -13.23 -2.14 -24.02
CA PHE A 441 -13.67 -0.83 -23.52
C PHE A 441 -13.46 0.30 -24.55
N GLY A 442 -12.69 0.04 -25.56
CA GLY A 442 -12.52 0.90 -26.73
C GLY A 442 -11.93 2.26 -26.44
N GLU A 443 -11.23 2.92 -27.18
CA GLU A 443 -10.57 4.22 -27.19
C GLU A 443 -9.24 4.27 -26.44
N LYS A 444 -8.19 4.13 -27.25
CA LYS A 444 -6.78 4.34 -26.86
C LYS A 444 -6.52 5.70 -26.20
N GLU A 445 -7.45 6.62 -26.29
CA GLU A 445 -7.34 7.98 -25.76
C GLU A 445 -7.52 8.05 -24.25
N GLU A 446 -8.24 7.09 -23.63
CA GLU A 446 -8.42 7.06 -22.18
C GLU A 446 -7.13 6.66 -21.45
N PHE A 447 -6.40 5.66 -21.99
CA PHE A 447 -5.18 5.15 -21.39
C PHE A 447 -4.03 5.21 -22.42
N PRO A 448 -3.18 6.24 -22.39
CA PRO A 448 -2.19 6.48 -23.46
C PRO A 448 -1.03 5.50 -23.49
N SER A 449 -0.74 4.81 -22.37
CA SER A 449 0.28 3.75 -22.37
C SER A 449 -0.16 2.61 -23.28
N PRO A 450 0.75 1.98 -24.07
CA PRO A 450 0.36 0.96 -25.03
C PRO A 450 -0.14 -0.32 -24.34
N SER A 451 -1.14 -0.95 -24.92
CA SER A 451 -1.61 -2.27 -24.49
C SER A 451 -0.50 -3.33 -24.68
N LEU A 452 -0.35 -4.21 -23.71
CA LEU A 452 0.66 -5.28 -23.72
C LEU A 452 0.26 -6.48 -24.59
N ILE A 453 -1.00 -6.56 -25.04
CA ILE A 453 -1.52 -7.70 -25.84
C ILE A 453 -0.63 -8.02 -27.05
N PRO A 454 -0.13 -7.06 -27.84
CA PRO A 454 0.74 -7.34 -28.96
C PRO A 454 2.01 -8.12 -28.59
N LEU A 455 2.53 -7.95 -27.37
CA LEU A 455 3.75 -8.61 -26.92
C LEU A 455 3.60 -10.14 -26.76
N TRP A 456 2.39 -10.63 -26.49
CA TRP A 456 2.16 -12.08 -26.39
C TRP A 456 1.34 -12.66 -27.55
N THR A 457 0.83 -11.81 -28.46
CA THR A 457 0.08 -12.28 -29.63
C THR A 457 0.86 -12.15 -30.93
N ALA A 458 1.87 -11.28 -30.98
CA ALA A 458 2.71 -11.08 -32.17
C ALA A 458 3.56 -12.31 -32.46
N LYS A 459 3.65 -12.68 -33.76
CA LYS A 459 4.48 -13.81 -34.22
C LYS A 459 5.98 -13.49 -34.30
N GLN A 460 6.34 -12.21 -34.21
CA GLN A 460 7.72 -11.71 -34.25
C GLN A 460 7.92 -10.63 -33.18
N PRO A 461 9.17 -10.41 -32.71
CA PRO A 461 9.49 -9.32 -31.79
C PRO A 461 9.05 -7.96 -32.34
N ILE A 462 8.59 -7.09 -31.45
CA ILE A 462 8.20 -5.72 -31.79
C ILE A 462 9.39 -4.81 -31.51
N ASP A 463 10.11 -4.43 -32.58
CA ASP A 463 11.36 -3.65 -32.48
C ASP A 463 11.16 -2.21 -31.98
N SER A 464 9.94 -1.67 -32.08
CA SER A 464 9.60 -0.28 -31.72
C SER A 464 8.77 -0.16 -30.44
N TRP A 465 8.92 -1.11 -29.49
CA TRP A 465 8.21 -1.02 -28.22
C TRP A 465 8.75 0.15 -27.38
N PRO A 466 7.85 1.02 -26.81
CA PRO A 466 8.29 2.15 -26.00
C PRO A 466 9.05 1.70 -24.75
N HIS A 467 10.20 2.30 -24.48
CA HIS A 467 10.95 2.03 -23.28
C HIS A 467 10.18 2.47 -22.03
N PRO A 468 10.03 1.64 -20.97
CA PRO A 468 9.41 2.07 -19.73
C PRO A 468 10.18 3.23 -19.09
N LEU A 469 9.41 4.23 -18.66
CA LEU A 469 9.90 5.41 -17.94
C LEU A 469 9.57 5.26 -16.46
N SER A 470 10.52 5.64 -15.59
CA SER A 470 10.28 5.79 -14.16
C SER A 470 10.69 7.18 -13.69
N GLU A 471 9.95 7.71 -12.71
CA GLU A 471 10.16 9.06 -12.18
C GLU A 471 10.06 9.09 -10.67
N ILE A 472 10.85 9.94 -10.05
CA ILE A 472 10.68 10.33 -8.65
C ILE A 472 10.90 11.83 -8.53
N ALA A 473 9.98 12.53 -7.89
CA ALA A 473 10.08 13.95 -7.64
C ALA A 473 11.20 14.28 -6.64
N HIS A 474 11.61 15.53 -6.58
CA HIS A 474 12.47 16.03 -5.51
C HIS A 474 11.74 15.94 -4.16
N LEU A 475 12.29 15.16 -3.21
CA LEU A 475 11.70 14.87 -1.91
C LEU A 475 12.61 15.36 -0.77
N PRO A 476 12.62 16.66 -0.44
CA PRO A 476 13.61 17.29 0.47
C PRO A 476 13.56 16.77 1.91
N HIS A 477 12.49 16.09 2.29
CA HIS A 477 12.31 15.52 3.63
C HIS A 477 12.85 14.09 3.78
N GLU A 478 13.29 13.45 2.68
CA GLU A 478 13.89 12.12 2.72
C GLU A 478 15.23 12.10 3.49
N SER A 479 15.73 10.90 3.76
CA SER A 479 16.99 10.71 4.50
C SER A 479 18.17 11.40 3.79
N ARG A 480 19.23 11.77 4.53
CA ARG A 480 20.41 12.42 3.96
C ARG A 480 21.14 11.55 2.92
N ASN A 481 20.96 10.25 2.98
CA ASN A 481 21.59 9.30 2.04
C ASN A 481 20.73 9.08 0.78
N SER A 482 19.48 9.55 0.77
CA SER A 482 18.58 9.38 -0.37
C SER A 482 18.90 10.36 -1.48
N PRO A 483 19.23 9.90 -2.72
CA PRO A 483 19.42 10.78 -3.87
C PRO A 483 18.22 11.71 -4.12
N SER A 484 16.99 11.19 -4.06
CA SER A 484 15.75 11.96 -4.26
C SER A 484 15.60 13.19 -3.35
N ARG A 485 16.33 13.22 -2.23
CA ARG A 485 16.42 14.41 -1.36
C ARG A 485 17.06 15.60 -2.05
N TYR A 486 17.90 15.39 -3.04
CA TYR A 486 18.74 16.43 -3.63
C TYR A 486 18.31 16.86 -5.02
N GLY A 487 17.31 16.23 -5.61
CA GLY A 487 16.76 16.53 -6.91
C GLY A 487 15.83 15.45 -7.42
N ALA A 488 15.04 15.75 -8.43
CA ALA A 488 14.22 14.78 -9.12
C ALA A 488 15.10 13.83 -9.94
N MET A 489 14.53 12.64 -10.21
CA MET A 489 15.20 11.62 -11.03
C MET A 489 14.23 11.08 -12.07
N THR A 490 14.77 10.71 -13.20
CA THR A 490 14.07 9.99 -14.28
C THR A 490 14.91 8.83 -14.74
N SER A 491 14.29 7.74 -15.21
CA SER A 491 14.99 6.62 -15.78
C SER A 491 14.26 6.01 -16.98
N LEU A 492 15.02 5.39 -17.90
CA LEU A 492 14.52 4.56 -18.99
C LEU A 492 15.20 3.20 -18.97
N VAL A 493 14.41 2.15 -19.19
CA VAL A 493 14.89 0.77 -19.29
C VAL A 493 14.70 0.26 -20.71
N THR A 494 15.80 -0.07 -21.38
CA THR A 494 15.81 -0.75 -22.67
C THR A 494 16.02 -2.26 -22.49
N PRO A 495 15.96 -3.09 -23.52
CA PRO A 495 16.32 -4.51 -23.41
C PRO A 495 17.73 -4.78 -22.87
N GLN A 496 18.64 -3.82 -22.96
CA GLN A 496 20.04 -3.98 -22.52
C GLN A 496 20.45 -2.99 -21.45
N TYR A 497 20.02 -1.75 -21.54
CA TYR A 497 20.51 -0.65 -20.70
C TYR A 497 19.44 -0.11 -19.77
N HIS A 498 19.87 0.25 -18.56
CA HIS A 498 19.12 1.11 -17.65
C HIS A 498 19.84 2.44 -17.53
N TYR A 499 19.18 3.50 -17.97
CA TYR A 499 19.65 4.89 -17.88
C TYR A 499 18.91 5.59 -16.74
N ILE A 500 19.67 6.20 -15.81
CA ILE A 500 19.13 6.99 -14.70
C ILE A 500 19.72 8.39 -14.80
N PHE A 501 18.87 9.41 -14.76
CA PHE A 501 19.27 10.81 -14.69
C PHE A 501 18.82 11.42 -13.36
N HIS A 502 19.72 12.11 -12.71
CA HIS A 502 19.47 12.87 -11.49
C HIS A 502 19.82 14.34 -11.71
N GLU A 503 18.89 15.27 -11.38
CA GLU A 503 19.07 16.71 -11.62
C GLU A 503 20.40 17.28 -11.06
N LYS A 504 20.85 16.82 -9.89
CA LYS A 504 22.05 17.31 -9.23
C LYS A 504 23.30 16.47 -9.53
N PHE A 505 23.17 15.15 -9.59
CA PHE A 505 24.33 14.26 -9.65
C PHE A 505 24.67 13.80 -11.09
N GLY A 506 23.82 14.14 -12.07
CA GLY A 506 24.01 13.78 -13.44
C GLY A 506 23.47 12.39 -13.76
N ALA A 507 24.02 11.76 -14.79
CA ALA A 507 23.52 10.51 -15.33
C ALA A 507 24.33 9.29 -14.87
N GLU A 508 23.68 8.14 -14.87
CA GLU A 508 24.28 6.80 -14.77
C GLU A 508 23.70 5.93 -15.89
N LEU A 509 24.49 4.98 -16.39
CA LEU A 509 24.05 4.00 -17.39
C LEU A 509 24.60 2.64 -17.00
N PHE A 510 23.72 1.65 -16.93
CA PHE A 510 24.08 0.28 -16.58
C PHE A 510 23.70 -0.71 -17.69
N ASP A 511 24.53 -1.72 -17.94
CA ASP A 511 24.10 -2.93 -18.65
C ASP A 511 23.47 -3.87 -17.61
N TRP A 512 22.19 -3.71 -17.39
CA TRP A 512 21.47 -4.41 -16.32
C TRP A 512 21.31 -5.92 -16.55
N ILE A 513 21.69 -6.41 -17.74
CA ILE A 513 21.77 -7.84 -18.04
C ILE A 513 23.08 -8.44 -17.50
N ARG A 514 24.22 -7.73 -17.69
CA ARG A 514 25.55 -8.18 -17.25
C ARG A 514 25.88 -7.71 -15.83
N ASP A 515 25.31 -6.63 -15.42
CA ASP A 515 25.46 -6.01 -14.08
C ASP A 515 24.08 -5.80 -13.46
N PRO A 516 23.39 -6.88 -13.04
CA PRO A 516 22.03 -6.81 -12.48
C PRO A 516 21.95 -6.02 -11.17
N ASP A 517 23.08 -5.85 -10.48
CA ASP A 517 23.18 -5.04 -9.26
C ASP A 517 23.46 -3.56 -9.54
N GLU A 518 23.69 -3.18 -10.82
CA GLU A 518 23.92 -1.80 -11.26
C GLU A 518 25.09 -1.11 -10.53
N LYS A 519 26.20 -1.84 -10.35
CA LYS A 519 27.40 -1.38 -9.63
C LYS A 519 28.37 -0.57 -10.47
N THR A 520 28.35 -0.76 -11.80
CA THR A 520 29.37 -0.21 -12.70
C THR A 520 28.74 0.60 -13.83
N SER A 521 28.78 1.92 -13.71
CA SER A 521 28.27 2.81 -14.77
C SER A 521 29.16 2.78 -16.02
N LEU A 522 28.52 2.60 -17.17
CA LEU A 522 29.15 2.55 -18.51
C LEU A 522 29.49 3.94 -19.06
N LEU A 523 29.18 5.04 -18.38
CA LEU A 523 29.48 6.39 -18.87
C LEU A 523 30.95 6.70 -19.05
N LYS A 524 31.82 5.87 -18.51
CA LYS A 524 33.29 5.96 -18.76
C LYS A 524 33.70 5.43 -20.13
N THR A 525 32.82 4.70 -20.83
CA THR A 525 33.07 4.14 -22.17
C THR A 525 32.44 5.02 -23.24
N ARG A 526 33.03 5.01 -24.45
CA ARG A 526 32.49 5.75 -25.61
C ARG A 526 31.11 5.21 -26.02
N GLU A 527 30.93 3.90 -25.99
CA GLU A 527 29.64 3.25 -26.27
C GLU A 527 28.56 3.67 -25.27
N GLY A 528 28.87 3.62 -23.99
CA GLY A 528 27.94 4.06 -22.93
C GLY A 528 27.57 5.54 -23.04
N GLN A 529 28.50 6.41 -23.41
CA GLN A 529 28.20 7.84 -23.63
C GLN A 529 27.23 8.05 -24.81
N ILE A 530 27.41 7.31 -25.91
CA ILE A 530 26.50 7.37 -27.06
C ILE A 530 25.09 6.88 -26.68
N ALA A 531 25.00 5.73 -26.02
CA ALA A 531 23.75 5.15 -25.58
C ALA A 531 23.02 6.11 -24.59
N ALA A 532 23.75 6.64 -23.61
CA ALA A 532 23.19 7.58 -22.65
C ALA A 532 22.67 8.87 -23.31
N ALA A 533 23.38 9.41 -24.29
CA ALA A 533 22.93 10.59 -25.04
C ALA A 533 21.63 10.34 -25.81
N ALA A 534 21.48 9.16 -26.42
CA ALA A 534 20.26 8.77 -27.11
C ALA A 534 19.06 8.67 -26.15
N LEU A 535 19.25 8.01 -24.98
CA LEU A 535 18.22 7.83 -23.97
C LEU A 535 17.84 9.16 -23.29
N ALA A 536 18.82 10.04 -23.04
CA ALA A 536 18.54 11.39 -22.53
C ALA A 536 17.68 12.19 -23.51
N ASN A 537 17.96 12.08 -24.82
CA ASN A 537 17.13 12.72 -25.85
C ASN A 537 15.71 12.14 -25.91
N GLU A 538 15.56 10.83 -25.76
CA GLU A 538 14.25 10.17 -25.70
C GLU A 538 13.43 10.69 -24.52
N ILE A 539 13.99 10.78 -23.32
CA ILE A 539 13.33 11.38 -22.14
C ILE A 539 12.88 12.80 -22.45
N LYS A 540 13.79 13.61 -22.99
CA LYS A 540 13.50 15.02 -23.31
C LYS A 540 12.33 15.16 -24.29
N VAL A 541 12.31 14.37 -25.36
CA VAL A 541 11.22 14.39 -26.35
C VAL A 541 9.91 13.95 -25.72
N ARG A 542 9.92 12.88 -24.93
CA ARG A 542 8.73 12.29 -24.32
C ARG A 542 8.08 13.19 -23.26
N MET A 543 8.90 13.89 -22.46
CA MET A 543 8.42 14.77 -21.39
C MET A 543 8.21 16.22 -21.85
N SER A 544 8.49 16.54 -23.11
CA SER A 544 8.17 17.85 -23.68
C SER A 544 6.65 18.00 -23.82
N PRO A 545 6.08 19.18 -23.46
CA PRO A 545 4.66 19.42 -23.73
C PRO A 545 4.35 19.19 -25.22
N PRO A 546 3.18 18.67 -25.57
CA PRO A 546 2.74 18.59 -26.95
C PRO A 546 2.79 19.97 -27.59
N GLN A 547 3.43 20.07 -28.78
CA GLN A 547 3.53 21.32 -29.54
C GLN A 547 2.17 21.75 -30.09
#